data_7cb673f6d9dfabb07aeb750c248a5bae
#
_entry.id   7cb673f6d9dfabb07aeb750c248a5bae
#
_cell.length_a   1.000
_cell.length_b   1.000
_cell.length_c   1.000
_cell.angle_alpha   90.00
_cell.angle_beta   90.00
_cell.angle_gamma   90.00
#
_symmetry.space_group_name_H-M   'P 1'
#
loop_
_entity.id
_entity.type
_entity.pdbx_description
1 polymer ?
#
loop_
_entity_poly.entity_id
_entity_poly.type
_entity_poly.pdbx_seq_one_letter_code
_entity_poly.pdbx_strand_id
1 'polypeptide(L)'
;APQGSMAALVGDLATDLDAQRLRRAGLPAVQLTTGQGCHLDAAMVARGLDRLEAAGTALRELRWLWIENVGNLVCPAAYDLGEDLRMVLLAVGEGEDKPLKYPAMFRSADVVLITKVDLAEAVGFDRAAARANIARVAPGAAVLEISARTGVGLEALWELCGGPLPQPVG
;
A
#
# COMPACT_ATOMS: atom_id res chain seq x y z
N ALA A 1 12.84 -20.94 -5.10
CA ALA A 1 13.02 -20.62 -3.69
C ALA A 1 11.74 -19.99 -3.20
N PRO A 2 11.24 -20.31 -2.05
CA PRO A 2 10.15 -19.59 -1.48
C PRO A 2 10.67 -18.21 -1.11
N GLN A 3 10.50 -17.27 -1.98
CA GLN A 3 10.39 -15.88 -1.63
C GLN A 3 9.26 -15.85 -0.60
N GLY A 4 9.57 -15.37 0.60
CA GLY A 4 8.71 -15.52 1.77
C GLY A 4 7.23 -15.45 1.44
N SER A 5 6.46 -16.35 2.00
CA SER A 5 5.04 -16.48 1.71
C SER A 5 4.35 -15.13 1.92
N MET A 6 3.61 -14.70 0.93
CA MET A 6 2.87 -13.44 0.94
C MET A 6 1.40 -13.69 0.70
N ALA A 7 0.56 -12.84 1.28
CA ALA A 7 -0.87 -12.80 0.98
C ALA A 7 -1.36 -11.35 0.98
N ALA A 8 -2.56 -11.10 0.47
CA ALA A 8 -3.15 -9.78 0.46
C ALA A 8 -4.61 -9.77 0.88
N LEU A 9 -4.99 -8.73 1.60
CA LEU A 9 -6.37 -8.31 1.85
C LEU A 9 -6.61 -7.01 1.08
N VAL A 10 -7.64 -6.97 0.26
CA VAL A 10 -7.93 -5.83 -0.62
C VAL A 10 -9.27 -5.24 -0.25
N GLY A 11 -9.29 -3.99 0.20
CA GLY A 11 -10.49 -3.24 0.53
C GLY A 11 -11.03 -2.48 -0.67
N ASP A 12 -12.27 -2.73 -1.04
CA ASP A 12 -12.96 -1.99 -2.10
C ASP A 12 -14.45 -1.86 -1.79
N LEU A 13 -15.10 -0.87 -2.39
CA LEU A 13 -16.52 -0.59 -2.16
C LEU A 13 -17.42 -1.68 -2.76
N ALA A 14 -17.08 -2.21 -3.95
CA ALA A 14 -18.00 -3.03 -4.72
C ALA A 14 -17.36 -4.16 -5.54
N THR A 15 -16.11 -4.03 -5.99
CA THR A 15 -15.50 -4.96 -6.95
C THR A 15 -14.41 -5.82 -6.32
N ASP A 16 -14.13 -6.99 -6.89
CA ASP A 16 -13.01 -7.84 -6.49
C ASP A 16 -11.90 -7.91 -7.56
N LEU A 17 -11.87 -6.93 -8.47
CA LEU A 17 -10.96 -6.93 -9.62
C LEU A 17 -9.49 -6.94 -9.21
N ASP A 18 -9.13 -6.20 -8.15
CA ASP A 18 -7.75 -6.11 -7.70
C ASP A 18 -7.32 -7.40 -6.99
N ALA A 19 -8.18 -7.98 -6.16
CA ALA A 19 -7.92 -9.31 -5.59
C ALA A 19 -7.83 -10.39 -6.69
N GLN A 20 -8.62 -10.31 -7.76
CA GLN A 20 -8.50 -11.21 -8.91
C GLN A 20 -7.16 -11.06 -9.64
N ARG A 21 -6.67 -9.82 -9.84
CA ARG A 21 -5.36 -9.55 -10.44
C ARG A 21 -4.23 -10.17 -9.63
N LEU A 22 -4.27 -10.01 -8.31
CA LEU A 22 -3.28 -10.60 -7.40
C LEU A 22 -3.33 -12.14 -7.46
N ARG A 23 -4.52 -12.75 -7.43
CA ARG A 23 -4.67 -14.21 -7.55
C ARG A 23 -4.16 -14.74 -8.89
N ARG A 24 -4.39 -14.02 -10.01
CA ARG A 24 -3.84 -14.39 -11.33
C ARG A 24 -2.31 -14.31 -11.37
N ALA A 25 -1.72 -13.42 -10.57
CA ALA A 25 -0.27 -13.34 -10.39
C ALA A 25 0.28 -14.37 -9.39
N GLY A 26 -0.56 -15.29 -8.88
CA GLY A 26 -0.14 -16.35 -7.95
C GLY A 26 -0.09 -15.93 -6.48
N LEU A 27 -0.57 -14.74 -6.13
CA LEU A 27 -0.63 -14.26 -4.75
C LEU A 27 -1.98 -14.61 -4.12
N PRO A 28 -2.03 -15.35 -2.99
CA PRO A 28 -3.26 -15.51 -2.22
C PRO A 28 -3.84 -14.15 -1.83
N ALA A 29 -5.08 -13.89 -2.24
CA ALA A 29 -5.71 -12.60 -1.98
C ALA A 29 -7.21 -12.74 -1.71
N VAL A 30 -7.70 -11.98 -0.74
CA VAL A 30 -9.10 -11.90 -0.36
C VAL A 30 -9.61 -10.48 -0.51
N GLN A 31 -10.74 -10.34 -1.19
CA GLN A 31 -11.49 -9.09 -1.27
C GLN A 31 -12.30 -8.86 0.02
N LEU A 32 -12.18 -7.68 0.58
CA LEU A 32 -12.99 -7.18 1.68
C LEU A 32 -13.89 -6.07 1.16
N THR A 33 -15.13 -6.41 0.86
CA THR A 33 -16.12 -5.43 0.35
C THR A 33 -16.68 -4.64 1.50
N THR A 34 -16.50 -3.32 1.47
CA THR A 34 -16.97 -2.41 2.52
C THR A 34 -18.39 -1.92 2.30
N GLY A 35 -18.94 -2.09 1.08
CA GLY A 35 -20.26 -1.61 0.71
C GLY A 35 -20.35 -0.07 0.79
N GLN A 36 -21.01 0.45 1.81
CA GLN A 36 -21.10 1.89 2.07
C GLN A 36 -19.99 2.44 2.97
N GLY A 37 -19.13 1.57 3.50
CA GLY A 37 -18.00 1.95 4.35
C GLY A 37 -16.84 2.49 3.53
N CYS A 38 -16.26 3.61 3.97
CA CYS A 38 -15.15 4.29 3.27
C CYS A 38 -13.76 3.84 3.75
N HIS A 39 -13.66 2.79 4.57
CA HIS A 39 -12.40 2.25 5.11
C HIS A 39 -12.59 0.80 5.56
N LEU A 40 -11.47 0.10 5.73
CA LEU A 40 -11.41 -1.17 6.46
C LEU A 40 -11.29 -0.88 7.97
N ASP A 41 -11.84 -1.79 8.78
CA ASP A 41 -11.63 -1.85 10.22
C ASP A 41 -10.95 -3.18 10.62
N ALA A 42 -10.46 -3.25 11.87
CA ALA A 42 -9.76 -4.43 12.36
C ALA A 42 -10.64 -5.71 12.35
N ALA A 43 -11.96 -5.58 12.53
CA ALA A 43 -12.87 -6.72 12.46
C ALA A 43 -13.02 -7.25 11.03
N MET A 44 -12.99 -6.36 10.02
CA MET A 44 -12.96 -6.76 8.61
C MET A 44 -11.65 -7.47 8.27
N VAL A 45 -10.51 -6.95 8.76
CA VAL A 45 -9.20 -7.60 8.58
C VAL A 45 -9.20 -8.98 9.18
N ALA A 46 -9.69 -9.16 10.42
CA ALA A 46 -9.81 -10.46 11.07
C ALA A 46 -10.63 -11.46 10.21
N ARG A 47 -11.80 -11.04 9.73
CA ARG A 47 -12.60 -11.88 8.81
C ARG A 47 -11.88 -12.20 7.50
N GLY A 48 -11.03 -11.29 7.02
CA GLY A 48 -10.19 -11.52 5.85
C GLY A 48 -9.14 -12.59 6.09
N LEU A 49 -8.51 -12.58 7.26
CA LEU A 49 -7.56 -13.60 7.69
C LEU A 49 -8.22 -14.98 7.78
N ASP A 50 -9.40 -15.08 8.42
CA ASP A 50 -10.16 -16.34 8.48
C ASP A 50 -10.45 -16.90 7.07
N ARG A 51 -10.76 -16.02 6.11
CA ARG A 51 -11.02 -16.42 4.72
C ARG A 51 -9.76 -16.86 3.99
N LEU A 52 -8.61 -16.22 4.24
CA LEU A 52 -7.31 -16.66 3.70
C LEU A 52 -6.96 -18.05 4.22
N GLU A 53 -7.12 -18.27 5.52
CA GLU A 53 -6.84 -19.55 6.16
C GLU A 53 -7.77 -20.66 5.64
N ALA A 54 -9.06 -20.38 5.53
CA ALA A 54 -10.05 -21.31 4.95
C ALA A 54 -9.77 -21.64 3.48
N ALA A 55 -9.09 -20.74 2.75
CA ALA A 55 -8.63 -20.98 1.37
C ALA A 55 -7.28 -21.73 1.30
N GLY A 56 -6.72 -22.16 2.44
CA GLY A 56 -5.49 -22.93 2.52
C GLY A 56 -4.21 -22.12 2.70
N THR A 57 -4.31 -20.82 3.00
CA THR A 57 -3.14 -19.99 3.29
C THR A 57 -2.66 -20.26 4.72
N ALA A 58 -1.41 -20.71 4.88
CA ALA A 58 -0.79 -20.90 6.19
C ALA A 58 -0.37 -19.54 6.79
N LEU A 59 -1.26 -18.88 7.52
CA LEU A 59 -1.06 -17.52 8.03
C LEU A 59 0.22 -17.37 8.86
N ARG A 60 0.57 -18.39 9.65
CA ARG A 60 1.79 -18.37 10.50
C ARG A 60 3.09 -18.45 9.72
N GLU A 61 3.03 -18.84 8.46
CA GLU A 61 4.17 -18.95 7.56
C GLU A 61 4.31 -17.71 6.67
N LEU A 62 3.34 -16.78 6.75
CA LEU A 62 3.41 -15.53 6.01
C LEU A 62 4.56 -14.67 6.53
N ARG A 63 5.40 -14.21 5.63
CA ARG A 63 6.37 -13.17 5.92
C ARG A 63 5.77 -11.78 5.76
N TRP A 64 4.85 -11.61 4.80
CA TRP A 64 4.14 -10.36 4.58
C TRP A 64 2.66 -10.60 4.34
N LEU A 65 1.85 -9.84 5.03
CA LEU A 65 0.45 -9.64 4.74
C LEU A 65 0.27 -8.19 4.26
N TRP A 66 -0.12 -8.04 3.02
CA TRP A 66 -0.44 -6.73 2.45
C TRP A 66 -1.91 -6.42 2.69
N ILE A 67 -2.20 -5.25 3.26
CA ILE A 67 -3.57 -4.78 3.46
C ILE A 67 -3.72 -3.50 2.66
N GLU A 68 -4.48 -3.56 1.58
CA GLU A 68 -4.88 -2.39 0.80
C GLU A 68 -6.21 -1.87 1.34
N ASN A 69 -6.21 -0.63 1.82
CA ASN A 69 -7.42 0.02 2.28
C ASN A 69 -8.19 0.65 1.10
N VAL A 70 -9.44 1.08 1.34
CA VAL A 70 -10.22 1.83 0.34
C VAL A 70 -9.50 3.12 -0.03
N GLY A 71 -9.52 3.46 -1.33
CA GLY A 71 -8.78 4.57 -1.91
C GLY A 71 -9.29 5.96 -1.50
N ASN A 72 -9.15 6.32 -0.21
CA ASN A 72 -9.37 7.68 0.27
C ASN A 72 -8.37 8.04 1.37
N LEU A 73 -8.14 9.34 1.60
CA LEU A 73 -7.14 9.83 2.55
C LEU A 73 -7.74 10.51 3.80
N VAL A 74 -9.02 10.26 4.09
CA VAL A 74 -9.70 10.84 5.26
C VAL A 74 -10.01 9.75 6.28
N CYS A 75 -10.93 8.86 5.94
CA CYS A 75 -11.42 7.84 6.87
C CYS A 75 -10.32 6.89 7.38
N PRO A 76 -9.45 6.30 6.51
CA PRO A 76 -8.44 5.36 6.98
C PRO A 76 -7.42 5.94 7.96
N ALA A 77 -7.24 7.28 7.98
CA ALA A 77 -6.30 7.93 8.89
C ALA A 77 -6.64 7.76 10.38
N ALA A 78 -7.91 7.47 10.70
CA ALA A 78 -8.40 7.37 12.08
C ALA A 78 -8.45 5.92 12.59
N TYR A 79 -8.12 4.92 11.77
CA TYR A 79 -8.26 3.51 12.11
C TYR A 79 -6.92 2.80 12.08
N ASP A 80 -6.66 2.08 13.15
CA ASP A 80 -5.53 1.16 13.30
C ASP A 80 -6.04 -0.25 12.89
N LEU A 81 -5.34 -0.87 11.97
CA LEU A 81 -5.65 -2.23 11.49
C LEU A 81 -4.75 -3.28 12.13
N GLY A 82 -3.82 -2.89 13.01
CA GLY A 82 -2.81 -3.73 13.61
C GLY A 82 -1.61 -3.96 12.70
N GLU A 83 -1.38 -3.06 11.75
CA GLU A 83 -0.25 -3.12 10.82
C GLU A 83 1.08 -2.78 11.50
N ASP A 84 2.14 -3.51 11.16
CA ASP A 84 3.53 -3.21 11.60
C ASP A 84 4.14 -2.03 10.84
N LEU A 85 3.62 -1.72 9.65
CA LEU A 85 4.13 -0.67 8.78
C LEU A 85 2.99 -0.05 7.96
N ARG A 86 2.79 1.25 8.12
CA ARG A 86 1.79 2.02 7.37
C ARG A 86 2.42 2.78 6.24
N MET A 87 1.98 2.49 5.02
CA MET A 87 2.42 3.17 3.80
C MET A 87 1.30 4.05 3.24
N VAL A 88 1.63 5.30 2.93
CA VAL A 88 0.71 6.21 2.22
C VAL A 88 1.24 6.47 0.83
N LEU A 89 0.39 6.28 -0.18
CA LEU A 89 0.74 6.45 -1.57
C LEU A 89 0.33 7.84 -2.06
N LEU A 90 1.27 8.52 -2.73
CA LEU A 90 1.08 9.79 -3.42
C LEU A 90 1.45 9.60 -4.89
N ALA A 91 0.46 9.46 -5.77
CA ALA A 91 0.75 9.40 -7.20
C ALA A 91 1.12 10.79 -7.73
N VAL A 92 2.14 10.88 -8.60
CA VAL A 92 2.61 12.17 -9.14
C VAL A 92 1.51 12.99 -9.83
N GLY A 93 0.48 12.33 -10.38
CA GLY A 93 -0.67 13.01 -10.99
C GLY A 93 -1.66 13.63 -9.98
N GLU A 94 -1.45 13.44 -8.68
CA GLU A 94 -2.34 13.98 -7.64
C GLU A 94 -1.89 15.34 -7.08
N GLY A 95 -0.71 15.77 -7.45
CA GLY A 95 -0.12 17.04 -7.06
C GLY A 95 0.69 16.97 -5.76
N GLU A 96 1.71 17.81 -5.68
CA GLU A 96 2.66 17.91 -4.58
C GLU A 96 2.06 18.52 -3.29
N ASP A 97 0.90 19.16 -3.37
CA ASP A 97 0.21 19.79 -2.24
C ASP A 97 -0.74 18.84 -1.48
N LYS A 98 -0.94 17.62 -1.98
CA LYS A 98 -1.82 16.62 -1.36
C LYS A 98 -1.48 16.31 0.11
N PRO A 99 -0.19 16.25 0.54
CA PRO A 99 0.15 16.09 1.95
C PRO A 99 -0.41 17.21 2.84
N LEU A 100 -0.44 18.44 2.34
CA LEU A 100 -0.97 19.60 3.08
C LEU A 100 -2.51 19.57 3.15
N LYS A 101 -3.17 18.97 2.17
CA LYS A 101 -4.65 18.81 2.15
C LYS A 101 -5.13 17.69 3.07
N TYR A 102 -4.32 16.64 3.24
CA TYR A 102 -4.67 15.46 4.05
C TYR A 102 -3.64 15.16 5.14
N PRO A 103 -3.31 16.16 6.00
CA PRO A 103 -2.18 16.04 6.92
C PRO A 103 -2.33 14.90 7.93
N ALA A 104 -3.55 14.52 8.31
CA ALA A 104 -3.79 13.44 9.25
C ALA A 104 -3.31 12.10 8.69
N MET A 105 -3.62 11.80 7.41
CA MET A 105 -3.20 10.58 6.75
C MET A 105 -1.68 10.50 6.61
N PHE A 106 -1.05 11.58 6.13
CA PHE A 106 0.41 11.57 5.97
C PHE A 106 1.14 11.51 7.31
N ARG A 107 0.61 12.12 8.36
CA ARG A 107 1.18 12.06 9.72
C ARG A 107 1.15 10.66 10.32
N SER A 108 0.17 9.84 9.95
CA SER A 108 0.07 8.46 10.41
C SER A 108 0.98 7.50 9.64
N ALA A 109 1.66 7.95 8.58
CA ALA A 109 2.49 7.11 7.74
C ALA A 109 3.88 6.90 8.35
N ASP A 110 4.36 5.66 8.33
CA ASP A 110 5.78 5.34 8.52
C ASP A 110 6.56 5.57 7.23
N VAL A 111 5.89 5.35 6.09
CA VAL A 111 6.46 5.50 4.76
C VAL A 111 5.50 6.24 3.85
N VAL A 112 6.00 7.21 3.10
CA VAL A 112 5.28 7.83 1.99
C VAL A 112 5.91 7.36 0.69
N LEU A 113 5.11 6.71 -0.16
CA LEU A 113 5.52 6.27 -1.48
C LEU A 113 5.05 7.29 -2.53
N ILE A 114 5.97 8.04 -3.13
CA ILE A 114 5.67 8.83 -4.33
C ILE A 114 5.66 7.85 -5.49
N THR A 115 4.50 7.61 -6.08
CA THR A 115 4.29 6.56 -7.07
C THR A 115 4.15 7.10 -8.47
N LYS A 116 4.32 6.21 -9.48
CA LYS A 116 4.24 6.53 -10.91
C LYS A 116 5.26 7.59 -11.33
N VAL A 117 6.47 7.56 -10.74
CA VAL A 117 7.49 8.59 -10.98
C VAL A 117 7.99 8.65 -12.42
N ASP A 118 7.72 7.61 -13.21
CA ASP A 118 7.91 7.59 -14.67
C ASP A 118 7.03 8.62 -15.41
N LEU A 119 5.97 9.11 -14.79
CA LEU A 119 5.08 10.13 -15.34
C LEU A 119 5.36 11.54 -14.80
N ALA A 120 6.30 11.70 -13.84
CA ALA A 120 6.53 12.97 -13.13
C ALA A 120 6.80 14.14 -14.06
N GLU A 121 7.65 13.96 -15.07
CA GLU A 121 7.96 15.00 -16.08
C GLU A 121 6.72 15.35 -16.92
N ALA A 122 6.00 14.35 -17.38
CA ALA A 122 4.82 14.52 -18.22
C ALA A 122 3.68 15.30 -17.53
N VAL A 123 3.57 15.20 -16.20
CA VAL A 123 2.54 15.91 -15.41
C VAL A 123 3.09 17.16 -14.72
N GLY A 124 4.36 17.50 -14.91
CA GLY A 124 5.00 18.67 -14.30
C GLY A 124 5.12 18.60 -12.78
N PHE A 125 5.29 17.39 -12.23
CA PHE A 125 5.34 17.17 -10.77
C PHE A 125 6.65 17.71 -10.17
N ASP A 126 6.53 18.63 -9.21
CA ASP A 126 7.66 19.14 -8.44
C ASP A 126 8.02 18.22 -7.27
N ARG A 127 9.04 17.39 -7.49
CA ARG A 127 9.54 16.43 -6.47
C ARG A 127 10.07 17.13 -5.22
N ALA A 128 10.73 18.28 -5.38
CA ALA A 128 11.29 19.01 -4.25
C ALA A 128 10.19 19.60 -3.37
N ALA A 129 9.17 20.20 -3.99
CA ALA A 129 8.00 20.70 -3.29
C ALA A 129 7.23 19.56 -2.60
N ALA A 130 7.03 18.42 -3.26
CA ALA A 130 6.37 17.26 -2.66
C ALA A 130 7.10 16.77 -1.40
N ARG A 131 8.42 16.57 -1.48
CA ARG A 131 9.24 16.16 -0.34
C ARG A 131 9.21 17.18 0.80
N ALA A 132 9.27 18.48 0.50
CA ALA A 132 9.17 19.55 1.50
C ALA A 132 7.79 19.53 2.19
N ASN A 133 6.72 19.34 1.45
CA ASN A 133 5.36 19.25 1.97
C ASN A 133 5.16 18.00 2.86
N ILE A 134 5.70 16.84 2.44
CA ILE A 134 5.70 15.61 3.26
C ILE A 134 6.48 15.85 4.55
N ALA A 135 7.72 16.37 4.47
CA ALA A 135 8.55 16.63 5.66
C ALA A 135 7.88 17.58 6.65
N ARG A 136 7.08 18.52 6.15
CA ARG A 136 6.32 19.46 6.99
C ARG A 136 5.22 18.79 7.81
N VAL A 137 4.50 17.79 7.24
CA VAL A 137 3.35 17.15 7.90
C VAL A 137 3.69 15.80 8.54
N ALA A 138 4.70 15.11 8.03
CA ALA A 138 5.16 13.80 8.47
C ALA A 138 6.70 13.74 8.56
N PRO A 139 7.33 14.49 9.47
CA PRO A 139 8.80 14.61 9.53
C PRO A 139 9.52 13.31 9.88
N GLY A 140 8.81 12.31 10.44
CA GLY A 140 9.36 11.00 10.78
C GLY A 140 9.19 9.96 9.69
N ALA A 141 8.41 10.23 8.65
CA ALA A 141 8.14 9.25 7.60
C ALA A 141 9.32 9.11 6.63
N ALA A 142 9.66 7.87 6.26
CA ALA A 142 10.56 7.61 5.15
C ALA A 142 9.86 7.98 3.83
N VAL A 143 10.59 8.54 2.86
CA VAL A 143 10.03 8.90 1.55
C VAL A 143 10.76 8.16 0.46
N LEU A 144 10.05 7.27 -0.24
CA LEU A 144 10.54 6.55 -1.39
C LEU A 144 9.82 7.01 -2.66
N GLU A 145 10.54 7.01 -3.77
CA GLU A 145 10.02 7.29 -5.10
C GLU A 145 10.04 6.01 -5.92
N ILE A 146 8.88 5.57 -6.40
CA ILE A 146 8.73 4.30 -7.09
C ILE A 146 7.94 4.39 -8.39
N SER A 147 8.27 3.50 -9.32
CA SER A 147 7.43 3.18 -10.47
C SER A 147 7.28 1.67 -10.59
N ALA A 148 6.09 1.15 -10.36
CA ALA A 148 5.79 -0.26 -10.57
C ALA A 148 5.93 -0.67 -12.06
N ARG A 149 5.80 0.30 -12.98
CA ARG A 149 5.90 0.06 -14.41
C ARG A 149 7.35 -0.17 -14.87
N THR A 150 8.28 0.63 -14.33
CA THR A 150 9.69 0.60 -14.74
C THR A 150 10.59 -0.16 -13.76
N GLY A 151 10.09 -0.48 -12.58
CA GLY A 151 10.86 -1.09 -11.50
C GLY A 151 11.67 -0.12 -10.66
N VAL A 152 11.71 1.17 -11.03
CA VAL A 152 12.46 2.19 -10.26
C VAL A 152 11.99 2.23 -8.81
N GLY A 153 12.94 2.21 -7.87
CA GLY A 153 12.71 2.33 -6.43
C GLY A 153 12.12 1.09 -5.76
N LEU A 154 11.78 0.01 -6.48
CA LEU A 154 11.22 -1.19 -5.88
C LEU A 154 12.21 -1.94 -4.99
N GLU A 155 13.51 -1.87 -5.32
CA GLU A 155 14.58 -2.46 -4.48
C GLU A 155 14.60 -1.84 -3.09
N ALA A 156 14.64 -0.51 -3.03
CA ALA A 156 14.61 0.21 -1.76
C ALA A 156 13.33 -0.04 -0.96
N LEU A 157 12.18 -0.20 -1.64
CA LEU A 157 10.94 -0.58 -0.98
C LEU A 157 11.04 -1.97 -0.34
N TRP A 158 11.61 -2.96 -1.05
CA TRP A 158 11.79 -4.30 -0.52
C TRP A 158 12.78 -4.34 0.66
N GLU A 159 13.88 -3.62 0.55
CA GLU A 159 14.85 -3.49 1.65
C GLU A 159 14.19 -2.91 2.90
N LEU A 160 13.37 -1.88 2.73
CA LEU A 160 12.62 -1.26 3.82
C LEU A 160 11.64 -2.26 4.47
N CYS A 161 10.99 -3.12 3.68
CA CYS A 161 10.14 -4.18 4.18
C CYS A 161 10.93 -5.36 4.79
N GLY A 162 12.26 -5.30 4.85
CA GLY A 162 13.11 -6.35 5.42
C GLY A 162 13.21 -7.61 4.55
N GLY A 163 13.02 -7.47 3.23
CA GLY A 163 13.05 -8.58 2.28
C GLY A 163 14.19 -8.49 1.26
N PRO A 164 14.73 -9.62 0.79
CA PRO A 164 15.48 -9.65 -0.45
C PRO A 164 14.53 -9.41 -1.62
N LEU A 165 15.05 -8.80 -2.70
CA LEU A 165 14.30 -8.59 -3.94
C LEU A 165 13.66 -9.90 -4.44
N PRO A 166 12.38 -9.88 -4.83
CA PRO A 166 11.80 -10.99 -5.58
C PRO A 166 12.55 -11.14 -6.90
N GLN A 167 13.00 -12.37 -7.19
CA GLN A 167 13.60 -12.67 -8.48
C GLN A 167 12.52 -12.48 -9.57
N PRO A 168 12.83 -11.90 -10.73
CA PRO A 168 11.88 -11.77 -11.82
C PRO A 168 11.34 -13.15 -12.20
N VAL A 169 10.04 -13.27 -12.27
CA VAL A 169 9.36 -14.45 -12.80
C VAL A 169 9.61 -14.43 -14.31
N GLY A 170 10.45 -15.36 -14.79
CA GLY A 170 10.75 -15.53 -16.22
C GLY A 170 9.53 -15.97 -17.03
#